data_6235e132e99e53a8aa48ec1f9add9baf
#
_entry.id   6235e132e99e53a8aa48ec1f9add9baf
#
_cell.length_a   1.000
_cell.length_b   1.000
_cell.length_c   1.000
_cell.angle_alpha   90.00
_cell.angle_beta   90.00
_cell.angle_gamma   90.00
#
_symmetry.space_group_name_H-M   'P 1'
#
loop_
_entity.id
_entity.type
_entity.pdbx_description
1 polymer ?
#
loop_
_entity_poly.entity_id
_entity_poly.type
_entity_poly.pdbx_seq_one_letter_code
_entity_poly.pdbx_strand_id
1 'polypeptide(L)'
;MDKLKEIVRGKRVQLCCHWDADGVTSGAMIYHLIRDEVKELTTISKGKRFVIEPEDLGDVDVVICVDIQPGDIFDKKVVYIDHHPADFLAKCDYVLHDEHRQSCSLLIYQDLLEDKTNPYFIFLALLGYFGDQGKRDHIPKELYVNAMNFIPELMIKRNSYYGDGHYLDIEKYVSALNTGKRMHWKGDIPLELLKCIDSFEPFIHNLHPLAKQLQSYKLQLREHYNKQYEINEVNGFDIVILQCENNIQGVIAARNMKNKPIIVLNQMDGEMIGSMRVPDEMDFDAGKFLDKFNGKIESYIGGGHEKAGGFTVKLKEFNQWVEMLKEI
;
A
#
# COMPACT_ATOMS: atom_id res chain seq x y z
N MET A 1 22.09 -1.70 -8.20
CA MET A 1 21.38 -1.69 -9.51
C MET A 1 21.89 -2.76 -10.46
N ASP A 2 23.18 -2.90 -10.69
CA ASP A 2 23.76 -3.82 -11.70
C ASP A 2 23.30 -5.28 -11.58
N LYS A 3 23.28 -5.83 -10.35
CA LYS A 3 22.83 -7.20 -10.11
C LYS A 3 21.35 -7.42 -10.49
N LEU A 4 20.47 -6.45 -10.22
CA LEU A 4 19.06 -6.51 -10.63
C LEU A 4 18.95 -6.54 -12.15
N LYS A 5 19.65 -5.61 -12.84
CA LYS A 5 19.67 -5.56 -14.31
C LYS A 5 20.22 -6.85 -14.93
N GLU A 6 21.26 -7.44 -14.34
CA GLU A 6 21.81 -8.73 -14.79
C GLU A 6 20.78 -9.86 -14.74
N ILE A 7 19.99 -9.94 -13.65
CA ILE A 7 18.97 -10.97 -13.46
C ILE A 7 17.87 -10.86 -14.53
N VAL A 8 17.43 -9.64 -14.85
CA VAL A 8 16.27 -9.40 -15.72
C VAL A 8 16.62 -9.27 -17.21
N ARG A 9 17.91 -9.07 -17.55
CA ARG A 9 18.35 -8.76 -18.93
C ARG A 9 17.92 -9.82 -19.93
N GLY A 10 17.13 -9.39 -20.93
CA GLY A 10 16.61 -10.25 -21.99
C GLY A 10 15.61 -11.30 -21.54
N LYS A 11 15.05 -11.22 -20.32
CA LYS A 11 14.07 -12.15 -19.75
C LYS A 11 12.64 -11.64 -19.93
N ARG A 12 11.68 -12.58 -19.83
CA ARG A 12 10.27 -12.27 -19.62
C ARG A 12 10.08 -12.07 -18.12
N VAL A 13 9.67 -10.89 -17.71
CA VAL A 13 9.60 -10.48 -16.32
C VAL A 13 8.15 -10.14 -15.95
N GLN A 14 7.69 -10.61 -14.82
CA GLN A 14 6.46 -10.13 -14.19
C GLN A 14 6.81 -9.34 -12.93
N LEU A 15 6.42 -8.07 -12.94
CA LEU A 15 6.56 -7.17 -11.80
C LEU A 15 5.24 -7.14 -11.03
N CYS A 16 5.29 -7.63 -9.81
CA CYS A 16 4.17 -7.70 -8.89
C CYS A 16 4.37 -6.68 -7.78
N CYS A 17 3.38 -5.84 -7.50
CA CYS A 17 3.45 -4.89 -6.41
C CYS A 17 2.16 -4.85 -5.57
N HIS A 18 2.26 -4.35 -4.35
CA HIS A 18 1.08 -4.06 -3.55
C HIS A 18 0.24 -2.94 -4.20
N TRP A 19 -1.04 -2.89 -3.91
CA TRP A 19 -2.00 -1.98 -4.58
C TRP A 19 -2.13 -0.60 -3.95
N ASP A 20 -1.47 -0.33 -2.84
CA ASP A 20 -1.52 0.99 -2.21
C ASP A 20 -0.49 1.97 -2.78
N ALA A 21 -0.41 3.16 -2.17
CA ALA A 21 0.44 4.19 -2.70
C ALA A 21 1.93 3.82 -2.64
N ASP A 22 2.40 3.10 -1.59
CA ASP A 22 3.79 2.67 -1.52
C ASP A 22 4.08 1.58 -2.55
N GLY A 23 3.25 0.54 -2.62
CA GLY A 23 3.45 -0.54 -3.58
C GLY A 23 3.41 -0.07 -5.03
N VAL A 24 2.42 0.76 -5.44
CA VAL A 24 2.33 1.21 -6.84
C VAL A 24 3.44 2.19 -7.22
N THR A 25 3.91 3.03 -6.28
CA THR A 25 5.05 3.92 -6.56
C THR A 25 6.37 3.16 -6.62
N SER A 26 6.58 2.21 -5.73
CA SER A 26 7.71 1.29 -5.73
C SER A 26 7.74 0.44 -6.99
N GLY A 27 6.58 -0.12 -7.39
CA GLY A 27 6.42 -0.85 -8.64
C GLY A 27 6.75 0.01 -9.87
N ALA A 28 6.25 1.26 -9.92
CA ALA A 28 6.56 2.19 -11.00
C ALA A 28 8.07 2.55 -11.05
N MET A 29 8.71 2.76 -9.90
CA MET A 29 10.17 2.99 -9.85
C MET A 29 10.93 1.82 -10.47
N ILE A 30 10.64 0.58 -10.05
CA ILE A 30 11.28 -0.62 -10.62
C ILE A 30 10.97 -0.74 -12.12
N TYR A 31 9.72 -0.52 -12.54
CA TYR A 31 9.35 -0.53 -13.96
C TYR A 31 10.25 0.38 -14.80
N HIS A 32 10.40 1.65 -14.40
CA HIS A 32 11.23 2.62 -15.12
C HIS A 32 12.73 2.27 -15.10
N LEU A 33 13.21 1.57 -14.07
CA LEU A 33 14.61 1.17 -13.94
C LEU A 33 14.98 -0.03 -14.82
N ILE A 34 14.03 -0.91 -15.17
CA ILE A 34 14.32 -2.17 -15.85
C ILE A 34 13.67 -2.32 -17.23
N ARG A 35 12.69 -1.49 -17.61
CA ARG A 35 11.88 -1.67 -18.81
C ARG A 35 12.69 -1.83 -20.09
N ASP A 36 13.85 -1.15 -20.20
CA ASP A 36 14.73 -1.19 -21.36
C ASP A 36 15.72 -2.36 -21.35
N GLU A 37 15.79 -3.13 -20.24
CA GLU A 37 16.71 -4.26 -20.08
C GLU A 37 16.02 -5.62 -20.36
N VAL A 38 14.69 -5.68 -20.30
CA VAL A 38 13.92 -6.93 -20.38
C VAL A 38 13.44 -7.23 -21.78
N LYS A 39 13.16 -8.52 -22.07
CA LYS A 39 12.52 -8.93 -23.32
C LYS A 39 11.03 -8.61 -23.34
N GLU A 40 10.38 -8.80 -22.20
CA GLU A 40 8.96 -8.56 -21.97
C GLU A 40 8.75 -8.20 -20.49
N LEU A 41 7.89 -7.22 -20.22
CA LEU A 41 7.57 -6.77 -18.87
C LEU A 41 6.07 -6.68 -18.70
N THR A 42 5.51 -7.60 -17.93
CA THR A 42 4.13 -7.54 -17.46
C THR A 42 4.06 -7.01 -16.03
N THR A 43 2.96 -6.40 -15.65
CA THR A 43 2.79 -5.84 -14.32
C THR A 43 1.44 -6.20 -13.74
N ILE A 44 1.39 -6.52 -12.45
CA ILE A 44 0.16 -6.69 -11.69
C ILE A 44 0.26 -5.91 -10.37
N SER A 45 -0.89 -5.43 -9.88
CA SER A 45 -1.00 -4.81 -8.57
C SER A 45 -2.09 -5.52 -7.77
N LYS A 46 -1.72 -6.08 -6.61
CA LYS A 46 -2.58 -6.95 -5.80
C LYS A 46 -2.51 -6.53 -4.33
N GLY A 47 -3.56 -6.80 -3.55
CA GLY A 47 -3.53 -6.43 -2.14
C GLY A 47 -4.64 -7.02 -1.26
N LYS A 48 -5.58 -7.78 -1.82
CA LYS A 48 -6.61 -8.45 -1.02
C LYS A 48 -6.00 -9.52 -0.09
N ARG A 49 -4.98 -10.20 -0.58
CA ARG A 49 -4.04 -11.01 0.20
C ARG A 49 -2.65 -10.44 -0.07
N PHE A 50 -1.85 -10.24 0.94
CA PHE A 50 -0.52 -9.62 0.84
C PHE A 50 0.53 -10.62 0.32
N VAL A 51 0.16 -11.39 -0.71
CA VAL A 51 0.98 -12.48 -1.24
C VAL A 51 0.70 -12.71 -2.72
N ILE A 52 1.74 -13.01 -3.49
CA ILE A 52 1.66 -13.41 -4.90
C ILE A 52 1.61 -14.95 -4.95
N GLU A 53 0.53 -15.49 -5.51
CA GLU A 53 0.30 -16.90 -5.66
C GLU A 53 0.70 -17.38 -7.07
N PRO A 54 0.97 -18.68 -7.29
CA PRO A 54 1.27 -19.21 -8.63
C PRO A 54 0.22 -18.88 -9.70
N GLU A 55 -1.05 -18.76 -9.31
CA GLU A 55 -2.16 -18.43 -10.20
C GLU A 55 -2.13 -16.98 -10.71
N ASP A 56 -1.40 -16.11 -10.03
CA ASP A 56 -1.22 -14.71 -10.43
C ASP A 56 -0.18 -14.58 -11.57
N LEU A 57 0.60 -15.63 -11.82
CA LEU A 57 1.75 -15.58 -12.71
C LEU A 57 1.41 -16.04 -14.13
N GLY A 58 1.94 -15.29 -15.09
CA GLY A 58 2.01 -15.73 -16.49
C GLY A 58 3.20 -16.66 -16.77
N ASP A 59 3.44 -16.95 -18.06
CA ASP A 59 4.63 -17.66 -18.52
C ASP A 59 5.85 -16.73 -18.53
N VAL A 60 6.53 -16.63 -17.38
CA VAL A 60 7.65 -15.70 -17.14
C VAL A 60 8.88 -16.42 -16.60
N ASP A 61 10.06 -15.83 -16.83
CA ASP A 61 11.35 -16.34 -16.39
C ASP A 61 11.75 -15.78 -15.01
N VAL A 62 11.30 -14.58 -14.70
CA VAL A 62 11.63 -13.86 -13.45
C VAL A 62 10.37 -13.19 -12.89
N VAL A 63 10.17 -13.31 -11.60
CA VAL A 63 9.14 -12.58 -10.84
C VAL A 63 9.82 -11.57 -9.93
N ILE A 64 9.37 -10.33 -9.97
CA ILE A 64 9.82 -9.28 -9.04
C ILE A 64 8.65 -8.95 -8.13
N CYS A 65 8.79 -9.21 -6.84
CA CYS A 65 7.84 -8.83 -5.80
C CYS A 65 8.32 -7.55 -5.11
N VAL A 66 7.50 -6.50 -5.16
CA VAL A 66 7.82 -5.19 -4.60
C VAL A 66 6.72 -4.79 -3.63
N ASP A 67 7.07 -4.59 -2.35
CA ASP A 67 6.11 -4.26 -1.31
C ASP A 67 4.98 -5.29 -1.18
N ILE A 68 5.26 -6.54 -1.51
CA ILE A 68 4.33 -7.67 -1.46
C ILE A 68 5.11 -8.99 -1.37
N GLN A 69 4.63 -9.92 -0.56
CA GLN A 69 5.33 -11.19 -0.33
C GLN A 69 5.19 -12.15 -1.52
N PRO A 70 6.25 -12.88 -1.88
CA PRO A 70 6.13 -14.06 -2.74
C PRO A 70 5.47 -15.19 -1.95
N GLY A 71 4.47 -15.85 -2.55
CA GLY A 71 3.94 -17.12 -2.04
C GLY A 71 4.82 -18.29 -2.47
N ASP A 72 4.21 -19.42 -2.79
CA ASP A 72 4.95 -20.62 -3.23
C ASP A 72 5.30 -20.55 -4.74
N ILE A 73 6.17 -19.59 -5.11
CA ILE A 73 6.58 -19.29 -6.49
C ILE A 73 8.08 -19.48 -6.72
N PHE A 74 8.78 -20.15 -5.81
CA PHE A 74 10.25 -20.29 -5.82
C PHE A 74 10.78 -21.32 -6.85
N ASP A 75 9.93 -21.87 -7.71
CA ASP A 75 10.31 -22.56 -8.94
C ASP A 75 10.76 -21.59 -10.05
N LYS A 76 10.45 -20.30 -9.92
CA LYS A 76 10.92 -19.19 -10.75
C LYS A 76 12.12 -18.49 -10.12
N LYS A 77 12.79 -17.65 -10.90
CA LYS A 77 13.72 -16.66 -10.30
C LYS A 77 12.94 -15.57 -9.61
N VAL A 78 13.18 -15.38 -8.32
CA VAL A 78 12.47 -14.42 -7.48
C VAL A 78 13.39 -13.28 -7.07
N VAL A 79 12.98 -12.06 -7.38
CA VAL A 79 13.53 -10.81 -6.84
C VAL A 79 12.56 -10.28 -5.80
N TYR A 80 13.05 -9.99 -4.61
CA TYR A 80 12.24 -9.45 -3.51
C TYR A 80 12.77 -8.09 -3.06
N ILE A 81 11.91 -7.08 -3.06
CA ILE A 81 12.22 -5.70 -2.66
C ILE A 81 11.12 -5.25 -1.70
N ASP A 82 11.42 -5.15 -0.40
CA ASP A 82 10.39 -4.89 0.61
C ASP A 82 10.98 -4.41 1.94
N HIS A 83 10.12 -3.84 2.78
CA HIS A 83 10.44 -3.41 4.14
C HIS A 83 9.60 -4.13 5.23
N HIS A 84 8.76 -5.08 4.86
CA HIS A 84 7.98 -5.87 5.82
C HIS A 84 8.78 -7.06 6.37
N PRO A 85 8.47 -7.55 7.60
CA PRO A 85 9.09 -8.78 8.12
C PRO A 85 8.96 -9.97 7.18
N ALA A 86 10.07 -10.70 6.96
CA ALA A 86 10.10 -11.82 6.05
C ALA A 86 11.08 -12.92 6.51
N ASP A 87 10.66 -14.19 6.44
CA ASP A 87 11.44 -15.37 6.84
C ASP A 87 11.93 -16.23 5.66
N PHE A 88 11.52 -15.89 4.44
CA PHE A 88 11.80 -16.63 3.19
C PHE A 88 12.98 -16.05 2.37
N LEU A 89 13.67 -15.03 2.84
CA LEU A 89 14.69 -14.26 2.08
C LEU A 89 15.76 -15.15 1.42
N ALA A 90 16.16 -16.23 2.10
CA ALA A 90 17.16 -17.18 1.58
C ALA A 90 16.72 -17.95 0.32
N LYS A 91 15.41 -17.93 -0.02
CA LYS A 91 14.87 -18.59 -1.22
C LYS A 91 14.88 -17.68 -2.46
N CYS A 92 15.16 -16.37 -2.29
CA CYS A 92 15.14 -15.40 -3.36
C CYS A 92 16.51 -15.29 -4.04
N ASP A 93 16.54 -15.09 -5.37
CA ASP A 93 17.76 -14.88 -6.16
C ASP A 93 18.38 -13.48 -5.94
N TYR A 94 17.54 -12.51 -5.60
CA TYR A 94 17.96 -11.17 -5.21
C TYR A 94 17.04 -10.63 -4.13
N VAL A 95 17.63 -10.00 -3.13
CA VAL A 95 16.93 -9.39 -2.01
C VAL A 95 17.44 -7.97 -1.81
N LEU A 96 16.51 -7.02 -1.76
CA LEU A 96 16.71 -5.68 -1.18
C LEU A 96 15.67 -5.52 -0.09
N HIS A 97 16.08 -5.64 1.18
CA HIS A 97 15.16 -5.70 2.30
C HIS A 97 15.73 -4.99 3.53
N ASP A 98 14.90 -4.15 4.17
CA ASP A 98 15.24 -3.46 5.42
C ASP A 98 13.96 -3.11 6.20
N GLU A 99 13.67 -3.86 7.27
CA GLU A 99 12.48 -3.68 8.14
C GLU A 99 12.45 -2.34 8.91
N HIS A 100 13.54 -1.60 8.91
CA HIS A 100 13.63 -0.29 9.56
C HIS A 100 13.28 0.88 8.61
N ARG A 101 13.07 0.60 7.32
CA ARG A 101 12.63 1.62 6.37
C ARG A 101 11.16 1.92 6.56
N GLN A 102 10.77 3.17 6.37
CA GLN A 102 9.39 3.64 6.52
C GLN A 102 8.51 3.30 5.31
N SER A 103 9.11 2.92 4.18
CA SER A 103 8.40 2.50 2.98
C SER A 103 9.35 1.79 1.99
N CYS A 104 8.79 0.96 1.13
CA CYS A 104 9.52 0.29 0.07
C CYS A 104 10.04 1.29 -0.98
N SER A 105 9.27 2.33 -1.33
CA SER A 105 9.70 3.39 -2.24
C SER A 105 10.90 4.17 -1.72
N LEU A 106 10.98 4.41 -0.41
CA LEU A 106 12.14 5.03 0.23
C LEU A 106 13.37 4.11 0.17
N LEU A 107 13.18 2.81 0.40
CA LEU A 107 14.23 1.80 0.29
C LEU A 107 14.83 1.81 -1.13
N ILE A 108 13.98 1.77 -2.17
CA ILE A 108 14.42 1.85 -3.57
C ILE A 108 15.16 3.16 -3.85
N TYR A 109 14.62 4.30 -3.41
CA TYR A 109 15.23 5.61 -3.59
C TYR A 109 16.62 5.69 -2.98
N GLN A 110 16.80 5.20 -1.76
CA GLN A 110 18.05 5.32 -1.02
C GLN A 110 19.12 4.33 -1.49
N ASP A 111 18.73 3.08 -1.76
CA ASP A 111 19.68 1.98 -1.90
C ASP A 111 19.79 1.44 -3.33
N LEU A 112 18.87 1.78 -4.23
CA LEU A 112 18.87 1.28 -5.60
C LEU A 112 19.12 2.37 -6.65
N LEU A 113 18.67 3.61 -6.43
CA LEU A 113 18.86 4.71 -7.39
C LEU A 113 20.29 5.24 -7.35
N GLU A 114 20.88 5.35 -8.54
CA GLU A 114 22.17 6.02 -8.75
C GLU A 114 22.00 7.54 -8.82
N ASP A 115 21.00 8.01 -9.59
CA ASP A 115 20.63 9.43 -9.67
C ASP A 115 19.42 9.73 -8.75
N LYS A 116 19.70 10.37 -7.63
CA LYS A 116 18.70 10.80 -6.64
C LYS A 116 18.18 12.22 -6.89
N THR A 117 18.57 12.85 -7.99
CA THR A 117 18.15 14.22 -8.34
C THR A 117 17.02 14.25 -9.36
N ASN A 118 16.65 13.11 -9.94
CA ASN A 118 15.53 13.00 -10.87
C ASN A 118 14.20 13.38 -10.18
N PRO A 119 13.51 14.47 -10.63
CA PRO A 119 12.31 14.96 -9.98
C PRO A 119 11.17 13.92 -9.91
N TYR A 120 11.07 13.07 -10.92
CA TYR A 120 10.03 12.05 -10.96
C TYR A 120 10.26 10.95 -9.91
N PHE A 121 11.49 10.47 -9.74
CA PHE A 121 11.81 9.50 -8.69
C PHE A 121 11.70 10.10 -7.28
N ILE A 122 12.05 11.37 -7.09
CA ILE A 122 11.81 12.09 -5.82
C ILE A 122 10.31 12.12 -5.50
N PHE A 123 9.48 12.45 -6.51
CA PHE A 123 8.03 12.45 -6.40
C PHE A 123 7.47 11.08 -6.00
N LEU A 124 7.88 10.00 -6.70
CA LEU A 124 7.45 8.64 -6.38
C LEU A 124 7.87 8.21 -4.98
N ALA A 125 9.11 8.48 -4.58
CA ALA A 125 9.62 8.15 -3.26
C ALA A 125 8.81 8.83 -2.14
N LEU A 126 8.48 10.12 -2.29
CA LEU A 126 7.66 10.84 -1.32
C LEU A 126 6.21 10.36 -1.27
N LEU A 127 5.62 10.00 -2.43
CA LEU A 127 4.26 9.46 -2.46
C LEU A 127 4.16 8.14 -1.70
N GLY A 128 5.12 7.23 -1.90
CA GLY A 128 5.14 5.97 -1.16
C GLY A 128 5.48 6.20 0.32
N TYR A 129 6.48 7.04 0.62
CA TYR A 129 6.82 7.41 1.99
C TYR A 129 5.60 7.88 2.79
N PHE A 130 4.81 8.83 2.27
CA PHE A 130 3.57 9.28 2.90
C PHE A 130 2.40 8.30 2.74
N GLY A 131 2.53 7.35 1.84
CA GLY A 131 1.52 6.31 1.59
C GLY A 131 1.49 5.23 2.65
N ASP A 132 2.60 5.06 3.37
CA ASP A 132 2.77 4.06 4.41
C ASP A 132 3.07 4.70 5.78
N GLN A 133 4.31 4.65 6.29
CA GLN A 133 4.64 5.06 7.65
C GLN A 133 5.29 6.46 7.76
N GLY A 134 5.48 7.13 6.65
CA GLY A 134 6.19 8.40 6.60
C GLY A 134 5.52 9.52 7.41
N LYS A 135 6.32 10.20 8.23
CA LYS A 135 5.90 11.38 9.02
C LYS A 135 6.59 12.63 8.50
N ARG A 136 5.88 13.76 8.43
CA ARG A 136 6.38 15.05 7.88
C ARG A 136 7.70 15.51 8.51
N ASP A 137 7.81 15.37 9.83
CA ASP A 137 8.98 15.82 10.58
C ASP A 137 10.15 14.81 10.55
N HIS A 138 9.96 13.67 9.88
CA HIS A 138 10.94 12.58 9.80
C HIS A 138 11.32 12.23 8.35
N ILE A 139 11.00 13.11 7.37
CA ILE A 139 11.47 12.90 5.98
C ILE A 139 13.01 12.80 6.00
N PRO A 140 13.61 11.76 5.42
CA PRO A 140 15.06 11.64 5.35
C PRO A 140 15.69 12.88 4.74
N LYS A 141 16.77 13.36 5.36
CA LYS A 141 17.38 14.65 5.00
C LYS A 141 17.71 14.78 3.52
N GLU A 142 18.28 13.72 2.92
CA GLU A 142 18.64 13.72 1.49
C GLU A 142 17.39 13.88 0.62
N LEU A 143 16.34 13.09 0.88
CA LEU A 143 15.07 13.15 0.14
C LEU A 143 14.40 14.53 0.31
N TYR A 144 14.40 15.10 1.53
CA TYR A 144 13.86 16.42 1.79
C TYR A 144 14.60 17.52 1.02
N VAL A 145 15.94 17.51 1.07
CA VAL A 145 16.78 18.51 0.36
C VAL A 145 16.56 18.40 -1.15
N ASN A 146 16.54 17.19 -1.70
CA ASN A 146 16.28 16.99 -3.13
C ASN A 146 14.86 17.42 -3.51
N ALA A 147 13.85 17.14 -2.69
CA ALA A 147 12.49 17.60 -2.91
C ALA A 147 12.39 19.13 -2.93
N MET A 148 13.03 19.81 -1.98
CA MET A 148 13.06 21.28 -1.93
C MET A 148 13.77 21.90 -3.13
N ASN A 149 14.76 21.22 -3.72
CA ASN A 149 15.51 21.73 -4.86
C ASN A 149 14.81 21.46 -6.21
N PHE A 150 14.12 20.34 -6.36
CA PHE A 150 13.64 19.85 -7.65
C PHE A 150 12.13 19.84 -7.82
N ILE A 151 11.36 19.79 -6.68
CA ILE A 151 9.89 19.79 -6.68
C ILE A 151 9.33 20.68 -5.53
N PRO A 152 9.83 21.93 -5.33
CA PRO A 152 9.49 22.75 -4.17
C PRO A 152 8.00 23.07 -4.06
N GLU A 153 7.27 23.16 -5.17
CA GLU A 153 5.83 23.42 -5.21
C GLU A 153 5.01 22.31 -4.53
N LEU A 154 5.52 21.08 -4.47
CA LEU A 154 4.86 19.95 -3.80
C LEU A 154 5.19 19.88 -2.29
N MET A 155 6.19 20.63 -1.85
CA MET A 155 6.62 20.71 -0.44
C MET A 155 5.97 21.88 0.33
N ILE A 156 5.03 22.59 -0.29
CA ILE A 156 4.32 23.70 0.35
C ILE A 156 3.42 23.18 1.45
N LYS A 157 3.54 23.77 2.66
CA LYS A 157 2.66 23.48 3.80
C LYS A 157 1.30 24.13 3.60
N ARG A 158 0.24 23.35 3.82
CA ARG A 158 -1.17 23.78 3.80
C ARG A 158 -1.83 23.49 5.12
N ASN A 159 -2.74 24.34 5.55
CA ASN A 159 -3.56 24.08 6.73
C ASN A 159 -4.54 22.94 6.47
N SER A 160 -4.73 22.07 7.44
CA SER A 160 -5.73 21.02 7.38
C SER A 160 -7.14 21.60 7.42
N TYR A 161 -8.07 21.01 6.64
CA TYR A 161 -9.50 21.34 6.76
C TYR A 161 -10.15 20.67 7.99
N TYR A 162 -9.47 19.72 8.63
CA TYR A 162 -9.99 18.89 9.71
C TYR A 162 -9.07 18.96 10.94
N GLY A 163 -9.02 20.14 11.59
CA GLY A 163 -8.26 20.37 12.83
C GLY A 163 -7.04 21.27 12.67
N ASP A 164 -6.26 21.42 13.74
CA ASP A 164 -5.14 22.37 13.85
C ASP A 164 -3.84 21.92 13.15
N GLY A 165 -3.91 20.86 12.37
CA GLY A 165 -2.77 20.30 11.66
C GLY A 165 -2.47 20.98 10.32
N HIS A 166 -1.33 20.65 9.76
CA HIS A 166 -0.96 21.00 8.38
C HIS A 166 -0.53 19.75 7.61
N TYR A 167 -0.56 19.84 6.27
CA TYR A 167 -0.07 18.81 5.35
C TYR A 167 0.80 19.45 4.26
N LEU A 168 1.62 18.64 3.60
CA LEU A 168 2.36 19.06 2.40
C LEU A 168 1.50 18.82 1.15
N ASP A 169 1.63 19.69 0.16
CA ASP A 169 0.83 19.57 -1.08
C ASP A 169 0.94 18.21 -1.75
N ILE A 170 2.08 17.53 -1.62
CA ILE A 170 2.29 16.18 -2.17
C ILE A 170 1.34 15.13 -1.57
N GLU A 171 0.97 15.24 -0.29
CA GLU A 171 0.15 14.24 0.40
C GLU A 171 -1.27 14.09 -0.18
N LYS A 172 -1.79 15.11 -0.87
CA LYS A 172 -3.09 15.03 -1.56
C LYS A 172 -3.09 14.00 -2.70
N TYR A 173 -1.92 13.75 -3.31
CA TYR A 173 -1.75 12.80 -4.40
C TYR A 173 -1.64 11.35 -3.90
N VAL A 174 -1.12 11.13 -2.70
CA VAL A 174 -1.22 9.83 -2.00
C VAL A 174 -2.68 9.37 -1.90
N SER A 175 -3.56 10.28 -1.45
CA SER A 175 -4.99 9.98 -1.39
C SER A 175 -5.58 9.67 -2.79
N ALA A 176 -5.10 10.33 -3.85
CA ALA A 176 -5.55 10.07 -5.22
C ALA A 176 -5.13 8.68 -5.71
N LEU A 177 -3.87 8.26 -5.49
CA LEU A 177 -3.40 6.91 -5.82
C LEU A 177 -4.22 5.85 -5.08
N ASN A 178 -4.41 6.02 -3.79
CA ASN A 178 -5.19 5.10 -2.97
C ASN A 178 -6.68 5.01 -3.37
N THR A 179 -7.21 5.92 -4.20
CA THR A 179 -8.58 5.74 -4.74
C THR A 179 -8.66 4.59 -5.74
N GLY A 180 -7.58 4.24 -6.42
CA GLY A 180 -7.53 3.07 -7.31
C GLY A 180 -7.90 1.79 -6.56
N LYS A 181 -7.21 1.50 -5.45
CA LYS A 181 -7.50 0.32 -4.63
C LYS A 181 -8.86 0.36 -3.93
N ARG A 182 -9.40 1.56 -3.70
CA ARG A 182 -10.70 1.73 -3.04
C ARG A 182 -11.88 1.50 -3.99
N MET A 183 -11.74 1.94 -5.24
CA MET A 183 -12.71 1.66 -6.28
C MET A 183 -12.40 0.31 -6.92
N HIS A 184 -13.37 -0.61 -6.91
CA HIS A 184 -13.27 -1.92 -7.59
C HIS A 184 -12.12 -2.84 -7.11
N TRP A 185 -11.47 -2.56 -5.97
CA TRP A 185 -10.42 -3.41 -5.39
C TRP A 185 -9.26 -3.68 -6.36
N LYS A 186 -8.79 -2.66 -7.11
CA LYS A 186 -7.74 -2.78 -8.11
C LYS A 186 -6.71 -1.66 -7.99
N GLY A 187 -5.44 -2.03 -7.97
CA GLY A 187 -4.30 -1.10 -8.02
C GLY A 187 -3.80 -0.80 -9.43
N ASP A 188 -4.39 -1.40 -10.46
CA ASP A 188 -3.87 -1.33 -11.83
C ASP A 188 -3.87 0.09 -12.39
N ILE A 189 -4.94 0.86 -12.16
CA ILE A 189 -5.07 2.23 -12.70
C ILE A 189 -3.98 3.17 -12.18
N PRO A 190 -3.69 3.28 -10.86
CA PRO A 190 -2.59 4.10 -10.39
C PRO A 190 -1.22 3.58 -10.87
N LEU A 191 -1.00 2.26 -10.92
CA LEU A 191 0.25 1.70 -11.43
C LEU A 191 0.44 2.04 -12.92
N GLU A 192 -0.60 1.83 -13.76
CA GLU A 192 -0.53 2.19 -15.19
C GLU A 192 -0.30 3.68 -15.40
N LEU A 193 -0.96 4.56 -14.64
CA LEU A 193 -0.69 5.98 -14.69
C LEU A 193 0.80 6.28 -14.50
N LEU A 194 1.38 5.76 -13.40
CA LEU A 194 2.77 6.04 -13.04
C LEU A 194 3.78 5.40 -13.99
N LYS A 195 3.43 4.32 -14.69
CA LYS A 195 4.25 3.69 -15.73
C LYS A 195 4.23 4.47 -17.05
N CYS A 196 3.09 5.09 -17.38
CA CYS A 196 2.89 5.81 -18.66
C CYS A 196 3.47 7.22 -18.66
N ILE A 197 3.85 7.76 -17.52
CA ILE A 197 4.45 9.10 -17.39
C ILE A 197 5.90 8.98 -16.94
N ASP A 198 6.73 9.95 -17.30
CA ASP A 198 8.13 10.07 -16.90
C ASP A 198 8.42 11.38 -16.15
N SER A 199 7.35 12.12 -15.83
CA SER A 199 7.35 13.32 -15.02
C SER A 199 6.06 13.40 -14.20
N PHE A 200 6.01 14.23 -13.16
CA PHE A 200 4.86 14.29 -12.25
C PHE A 200 3.73 15.21 -12.72
N GLU A 201 4.00 16.15 -13.64
CA GLU A 201 3.05 17.18 -14.08
C GLU A 201 1.77 16.59 -14.69
N PRO A 202 1.82 15.52 -15.54
CA PRO A 202 0.60 14.93 -16.08
C PRO A 202 -0.35 14.39 -15.02
N PHE A 203 0.20 13.95 -13.90
CA PHE A 203 -0.61 13.50 -12.75
C PHE A 203 -1.14 14.68 -11.94
N ILE A 204 -0.29 15.59 -11.51
CA ILE A 204 -0.69 16.66 -10.59
C ILE A 204 -1.66 17.66 -11.22
N HIS A 205 -1.58 17.88 -12.53
CA HIS A 205 -2.47 18.76 -13.26
C HIS A 205 -3.62 18.05 -13.97
N ASN A 206 -3.84 16.77 -13.70
CA ASN A 206 -4.89 15.93 -14.32
C ASN A 206 -4.86 16.00 -15.86
N LEU A 207 -3.68 16.01 -16.46
CA LEU A 207 -3.54 16.03 -17.93
C LEU A 207 -3.71 14.63 -18.52
N HIS A 208 -3.26 13.60 -17.81
CA HIS A 208 -3.40 12.20 -18.25
C HIS A 208 -4.82 11.66 -17.99
N PRO A 209 -5.41 10.86 -18.92
CA PRO A 209 -6.76 10.28 -18.72
C PRO A 209 -6.94 9.50 -17.43
N LEU A 210 -5.94 8.69 -17.05
CA LEU A 210 -5.98 7.91 -15.81
C LEU A 210 -5.92 8.80 -14.55
N ALA A 211 -5.23 9.94 -14.60
CA ALA A 211 -5.24 10.92 -13.51
C ALA A 211 -6.65 11.52 -13.32
N LYS A 212 -7.32 11.87 -14.42
CA LYS A 212 -8.73 12.32 -14.39
C LYS A 212 -9.67 11.25 -13.82
N GLN A 213 -9.41 9.98 -14.17
CA GLN A 213 -10.19 8.85 -13.65
C GLN A 213 -10.04 8.69 -12.14
N LEU A 214 -8.80 8.76 -11.61
CA LEU A 214 -8.54 8.72 -10.16
C LEU A 214 -9.22 9.88 -9.43
N GLN A 215 -9.22 11.07 -10.03
CA GLN A 215 -9.93 12.23 -9.47
C GLN A 215 -11.45 12.02 -9.47
N SER A 216 -12.03 11.43 -10.51
CA SER A 216 -13.44 11.05 -10.57
C SER A 216 -13.79 10.04 -9.47
N TYR A 217 -12.97 9.02 -9.26
CA TYR A 217 -13.13 8.04 -8.18
C TYR A 217 -13.10 8.70 -6.80
N LYS A 218 -12.20 9.65 -6.58
CA LYS A 218 -12.13 10.41 -5.32
C LYS A 218 -13.43 11.17 -5.03
N LEU A 219 -14.06 11.74 -6.06
CA LEU A 219 -15.34 12.42 -5.91
C LEU A 219 -16.49 11.45 -5.59
N GLN A 220 -16.56 10.31 -6.28
CA GLN A 220 -17.57 9.27 -6.03
C GLN A 220 -17.47 8.71 -4.59
N LEU A 221 -16.25 8.43 -4.11
CA LEU A 221 -16.05 7.90 -2.75
C LEU A 221 -16.40 8.92 -1.65
N ARG A 222 -16.44 10.22 -1.98
CA ARG A 222 -16.72 11.28 -1.01
C ARG A 222 -18.09 11.15 -0.34
N GLU A 223 -19.09 10.64 -1.05
CA GLU A 223 -20.43 10.41 -0.52
C GLU A 223 -20.39 9.36 0.61
N HIS A 224 -19.65 8.27 0.41
CA HIS A 224 -19.47 7.25 1.45
C HIS A 224 -18.74 7.79 2.67
N TYR A 225 -17.73 8.65 2.47
CA TYR A 225 -16.96 9.22 3.58
C TYR A 225 -17.75 10.20 4.45
N ASN A 226 -18.79 10.81 3.91
CA ASN A 226 -19.66 11.76 4.61
C ASN A 226 -20.88 11.10 5.26
N LYS A 227 -21.09 9.80 5.01
CA LYS A 227 -22.20 9.05 5.61
C LYS A 227 -21.93 8.82 7.10
N GLN A 228 -22.99 8.93 7.91
CA GLN A 228 -22.94 8.48 9.31
C GLN A 228 -23.13 6.98 9.38
N TYR A 229 -22.32 6.33 10.18
CA TYR A 229 -22.34 4.88 10.40
C TYR A 229 -22.75 4.58 11.83
N GLU A 230 -23.51 3.52 12.03
CA GLU A 230 -23.83 2.98 13.34
C GLU A 230 -22.57 2.34 13.92
N ILE A 231 -22.23 2.71 15.17
CA ILE A 231 -21.07 2.20 15.89
C ILE A 231 -21.59 1.35 17.05
N ASN A 232 -21.23 0.07 17.06
CA ASN A 232 -21.52 -0.86 18.13
C ASN A 232 -20.24 -1.11 18.93
N GLU A 233 -20.36 -1.27 20.25
CA GLU A 233 -19.22 -1.59 21.11
C GLU A 233 -19.18 -3.08 21.43
N VAL A 234 -18.02 -3.71 21.23
CA VAL A 234 -17.75 -5.09 21.59
C VAL A 234 -16.40 -5.17 22.29
N ASN A 235 -16.40 -5.55 23.54
CA ASN A 235 -15.18 -5.76 24.36
C ASN A 235 -14.15 -4.62 24.27
N GLY A 236 -14.61 -3.37 24.37
CA GLY A 236 -13.76 -2.18 24.32
C GLY A 236 -13.37 -1.69 22.91
N PHE A 237 -13.82 -2.39 21.85
CA PHE A 237 -13.65 -1.98 20.47
C PHE A 237 -14.92 -1.34 19.92
N ASP A 238 -14.78 -0.24 19.20
CA ASP A 238 -15.84 0.28 18.36
C ASP A 238 -15.92 -0.55 17.07
N ILE A 239 -17.11 -1.05 16.73
CA ILE A 239 -17.34 -1.91 15.54
C ILE A 239 -18.31 -1.22 14.59
N VAL A 240 -17.92 -1.13 13.33
CA VAL A 240 -18.78 -0.68 12.23
C VAL A 240 -18.89 -1.78 11.18
N ILE A 241 -20.09 -2.09 10.72
CA ILE A 241 -20.33 -3.06 9.64
C ILE A 241 -20.80 -2.31 8.39
N LEU A 242 -20.11 -2.52 7.29
CA LEU A 242 -20.40 -1.97 5.97
C LEU A 242 -20.93 -3.06 5.04
N GLN A 243 -21.79 -2.64 4.11
CA GLN A 243 -22.09 -3.39 2.89
C GLN A 243 -21.80 -2.45 1.72
N CYS A 244 -20.58 -2.52 1.20
CA CYS A 244 -20.10 -1.59 0.19
C CYS A 244 -19.19 -2.31 -0.80
N GLU A 245 -19.42 -2.08 -2.09
CA GLU A 245 -18.57 -2.63 -3.16
C GLU A 245 -17.15 -2.07 -3.16
N ASN A 246 -16.93 -0.94 -2.47
CA ASN A 246 -15.65 -0.24 -2.44
C ASN A 246 -14.82 -0.59 -1.19
N ASN A 247 -13.50 -0.65 -1.35
CA ASN A 247 -12.54 -0.87 -0.27
C ASN A 247 -12.34 0.43 0.55
N ILE A 248 -13.31 0.75 1.40
CA ILE A 248 -13.32 2.00 2.17
C ILE A 248 -13.20 1.82 3.69
N GLN A 249 -13.20 0.57 4.19
CA GLN A 249 -13.21 0.28 5.63
C GLN A 249 -12.06 0.96 6.36
N GLY A 250 -10.84 0.99 5.80
CA GLY A 250 -9.70 1.66 6.43
C GLY A 250 -9.87 3.18 6.56
N VAL A 251 -10.54 3.82 5.58
CA VAL A 251 -10.83 5.26 5.63
C VAL A 251 -11.95 5.54 6.63
N ILE A 252 -12.99 4.72 6.64
CA ILE A 252 -14.09 4.86 7.60
C ILE A 252 -13.58 4.66 9.03
N ALA A 253 -12.69 3.67 9.24
CA ALA A 253 -12.04 3.45 10.53
C ALA A 253 -11.26 4.71 10.98
N ALA A 254 -10.36 5.22 10.14
CA ALA A 254 -9.55 6.40 10.47
C ALA A 254 -10.40 7.66 10.77
N ARG A 255 -11.54 7.84 10.07
CA ARG A 255 -12.41 9.01 10.25
C ARG A 255 -13.32 8.93 11.47
N ASN A 256 -13.70 7.73 11.89
CA ASN A 256 -14.62 7.52 13.02
C ASN A 256 -13.91 7.14 14.31
N MET A 257 -12.61 6.85 14.26
CA MET A 257 -11.80 6.60 15.44
C MET A 257 -11.78 7.84 16.33
N LYS A 258 -11.95 7.61 17.63
CA LYS A 258 -11.89 8.63 18.68
C LYS A 258 -10.81 8.23 19.69
N ASN A 259 -11.22 7.84 20.87
CA ASN A 259 -10.37 7.48 22.00
C ASN A 259 -10.32 5.96 22.25
N LYS A 260 -10.89 5.16 21.35
CA LYS A 260 -10.90 3.69 21.39
C LYS A 260 -10.43 3.11 20.07
N PRO A 261 -9.90 1.87 20.06
CA PRO A 261 -9.65 1.15 18.82
C PRO A 261 -10.97 0.91 18.08
N ILE A 262 -10.93 1.07 16.76
CA ILE A 262 -12.09 0.82 15.91
C ILE A 262 -11.78 -0.26 14.88
N ILE A 263 -12.74 -1.16 14.66
CA ILE A 263 -12.72 -2.19 13.63
C ILE A 263 -13.88 -1.92 12.69
N VAL A 264 -13.56 -1.68 11.41
CA VAL A 264 -14.57 -1.53 10.37
C VAL A 264 -14.54 -2.75 9.48
N LEU A 265 -15.67 -3.42 9.38
CA LEU A 265 -15.91 -4.66 8.66
C LEU A 265 -16.66 -4.36 7.37
N ASN A 266 -16.24 -4.93 6.25
CA ASN A 266 -16.96 -4.86 4.99
C ASN A 266 -17.20 -6.26 4.44
N GLN A 267 -18.46 -6.61 4.21
CA GLN A 267 -18.85 -7.90 3.64
C GLN A 267 -18.78 -7.84 2.12
N MET A 268 -17.96 -8.71 1.52
CA MET A 268 -17.79 -8.79 0.06
C MET A 268 -17.40 -10.20 -0.38
N ASP A 269 -17.98 -10.69 -1.47
CA ASP A 269 -17.62 -11.95 -2.14
C ASP A 269 -17.53 -13.19 -1.22
N GLY A 270 -18.39 -13.27 -0.21
CA GLY A 270 -18.40 -14.37 0.75
C GLY A 270 -17.31 -14.27 1.84
N GLU A 271 -16.64 -13.14 1.92
CA GLU A 271 -15.65 -12.81 2.95
C GLU A 271 -16.08 -11.59 3.77
N MET A 272 -15.59 -11.55 5.01
CA MET A 272 -15.61 -10.36 5.84
C MET A 272 -14.20 -9.77 5.86
N ILE A 273 -14.06 -8.53 5.38
CA ILE A 273 -12.77 -7.84 5.28
C ILE A 273 -12.77 -6.73 6.32
N GLY A 274 -11.84 -6.81 7.26
CA GLY A 274 -11.72 -5.90 8.38
C GLY A 274 -10.56 -4.93 8.24
N SER A 275 -10.72 -3.71 8.77
CA SER A 275 -9.64 -2.77 9.00
C SER A 275 -9.71 -2.23 10.40
N MET A 276 -8.60 -2.31 11.12
CA MET A 276 -8.45 -1.82 12.48
C MET A 276 -7.62 -0.55 12.51
N ARG A 277 -8.01 0.41 13.35
CA ARG A 277 -7.22 1.59 13.69
C ARG A 277 -7.18 1.77 15.20
N VAL A 278 -6.05 2.20 15.71
CA VAL A 278 -5.77 2.43 17.13
C VAL A 278 -5.30 3.85 17.34
N PRO A 279 -5.83 4.59 18.31
CA PRO A 279 -5.35 5.94 18.66
C PRO A 279 -3.85 5.93 18.98
N ASP A 280 -3.14 6.98 18.58
CA ASP A 280 -1.68 7.07 18.74
C ASP A 280 -1.26 7.04 20.22
N GLU A 281 -2.10 7.58 21.11
CA GLU A 281 -1.86 7.66 22.56
C GLU A 281 -2.08 6.34 23.30
N MET A 282 -2.72 5.34 22.65
CA MET A 282 -2.96 4.05 23.28
C MET A 282 -1.74 3.13 23.15
N ASP A 283 -1.36 2.50 24.26
CA ASP A 283 -0.40 1.40 24.25
C ASP A 283 -1.10 0.09 23.81
N PHE A 284 -1.30 -0.01 22.48
CA PHE A 284 -1.97 -1.15 21.85
C PHE A 284 -1.44 -1.34 20.43
N ASP A 285 -1.04 -2.57 20.12
CA ASP A 285 -0.49 -2.98 18.83
C ASP A 285 -1.55 -3.73 18.02
N ALA A 286 -2.07 -3.07 16.98
CA ALA A 286 -3.10 -3.64 16.11
C ALA A 286 -2.59 -4.85 15.32
N GLY A 287 -1.36 -4.82 14.83
CA GLY A 287 -0.75 -5.92 14.08
C GLY A 287 -0.66 -7.19 14.93
N LYS A 288 -0.05 -7.09 16.11
CA LYS A 288 0.06 -8.21 17.05
C LYS A 288 -1.30 -8.69 17.54
N PHE A 289 -2.26 -7.80 17.73
CA PHE A 289 -3.61 -8.17 18.10
C PHE A 289 -4.29 -9.02 17.03
N LEU A 290 -4.25 -8.57 15.78
CA LEU A 290 -4.86 -9.28 14.64
C LEU A 290 -4.15 -10.61 14.36
N ASP A 291 -2.84 -10.66 14.54
CA ASP A 291 -2.03 -11.88 14.35
C ASP A 291 -2.46 -13.03 15.30
N LYS A 292 -3.02 -12.73 16.47
CA LYS A 292 -3.50 -13.73 17.43
C LYS A 292 -4.56 -14.69 16.88
N PHE A 293 -5.26 -14.32 15.82
CA PHE A 293 -6.30 -15.13 15.19
C PHE A 293 -5.76 -16.01 14.06
N ASN A 294 -4.56 -15.73 13.53
CA ASN A 294 -3.88 -16.54 12.53
C ASN A 294 -3.66 -17.96 13.09
N GLY A 295 -3.96 -18.98 12.28
CA GLY A 295 -3.85 -20.39 12.66
C GLY A 295 -4.94 -20.91 13.61
N LYS A 296 -5.80 -20.04 14.17
CA LYS A 296 -6.93 -20.43 15.03
C LYS A 296 -8.25 -20.52 14.27
N ILE A 297 -8.37 -19.76 13.18
CA ILE A 297 -9.49 -19.80 12.24
C ILE A 297 -8.89 -20.11 10.88
N GLU A 298 -9.37 -21.16 10.20
CA GLU A 298 -8.75 -21.71 9.01
C GLU A 298 -8.59 -20.68 7.88
N SER A 299 -9.62 -19.89 7.63
CA SER A 299 -9.62 -18.90 6.55
C SER A 299 -9.12 -17.52 6.98
N TYR A 300 -8.78 -17.31 8.24
CA TYR A 300 -8.38 -16.00 8.71
C TYR A 300 -6.93 -15.69 8.33
N ILE A 301 -6.74 -14.50 7.79
CA ILE A 301 -5.43 -13.90 7.54
C ILE A 301 -5.49 -12.46 8.03
N GLY A 302 -4.66 -12.10 9.00
CA GLY A 302 -4.63 -10.76 9.56
C GLY A 302 -3.27 -10.37 10.08
N GLY A 303 -3.05 -9.04 10.16
CA GLY A 303 -1.80 -8.45 10.64
C GLY A 303 -1.75 -6.95 10.35
N GLY A 304 -0.56 -6.37 10.42
CA GLY A 304 -0.35 -4.95 10.14
C GLY A 304 0.71 -4.33 11.05
N HIS A 305 0.64 -3.01 11.16
CA HIS A 305 1.50 -2.18 11.99
C HIS A 305 0.87 -1.90 13.36
N GLU A 306 1.63 -1.27 14.24
CA GLU A 306 1.21 -0.97 15.62
C GLU A 306 -0.15 -0.24 15.71
N LYS A 307 -0.39 0.78 14.86
CA LYS A 307 -1.60 1.62 14.91
C LYS A 307 -2.62 1.32 13.81
N ALA A 308 -2.29 0.41 12.89
CA ALA A 308 -3.15 0.08 11.75
C ALA A 308 -2.98 -1.36 11.31
N GLY A 309 -4.08 -2.08 11.15
CA GLY A 309 -4.05 -3.44 10.65
C GLY A 309 -5.26 -3.77 9.77
N GLY A 310 -5.19 -4.91 9.13
CA GLY A 310 -6.26 -5.46 8.32
C GLY A 310 -6.36 -6.97 8.45
N PHE A 311 -7.53 -7.51 8.13
CA PHE A 311 -7.74 -8.95 8.09
C PHE A 311 -8.84 -9.35 7.12
N THR A 312 -8.83 -10.62 6.76
CA THR A 312 -9.88 -11.25 5.96
C THR A 312 -10.27 -12.58 6.61
N VAL A 313 -11.55 -12.89 6.64
CA VAL A 313 -12.09 -14.18 7.11
C VAL A 313 -13.29 -14.57 6.27
N LYS A 314 -13.45 -15.86 5.90
CA LYS A 314 -14.65 -16.32 5.19
C LYS A 314 -15.90 -16.11 6.04
N LEU A 315 -16.99 -15.70 5.40
CA LEU A 315 -18.25 -15.38 6.10
C LEU A 315 -18.79 -16.54 6.96
N LYS A 316 -18.58 -17.79 6.50
CA LYS A 316 -18.97 -18.99 7.26
C LYS A 316 -18.26 -19.13 8.62
N GLU A 317 -17.08 -18.54 8.78
CA GLU A 317 -16.23 -18.59 9.98
C GLU A 317 -16.25 -17.26 10.76
N PHE A 318 -16.96 -16.26 10.26
CA PHE A 318 -17.00 -14.93 10.88
C PHE A 318 -17.58 -14.96 12.30
N ASN A 319 -18.61 -15.78 12.56
CA ASN A 319 -19.16 -15.92 13.91
C ASN A 319 -18.13 -16.47 14.91
N GLN A 320 -17.26 -17.38 14.48
CA GLN A 320 -16.15 -17.88 15.33
C GLN A 320 -15.20 -16.74 15.70
N TRP A 321 -14.86 -15.88 14.74
CA TRP A 321 -14.03 -14.69 15.00
C TRP A 321 -14.71 -13.75 16.00
N VAL A 322 -16.01 -13.50 15.86
CA VAL A 322 -16.79 -12.63 16.80
C VAL A 322 -16.77 -13.19 18.21
N GLU A 323 -16.99 -14.49 18.39
CA GLU A 323 -16.94 -15.11 19.73
C GLU A 323 -15.55 -14.99 20.34
N MET A 324 -14.50 -15.26 19.57
CA MET A 324 -13.13 -15.09 20.06
C MET A 324 -12.82 -13.63 20.44
N LEU A 325 -13.36 -12.64 19.68
CA LEU A 325 -13.19 -11.23 20.02
C LEU A 325 -13.84 -10.86 21.35
N LYS A 326 -14.94 -11.51 21.72
CA LYS A 326 -15.63 -11.29 23.01
C LYS A 326 -14.85 -11.85 24.20
N GLU A 327 -14.00 -12.85 23.97
CA GLU A 327 -13.26 -13.57 25.03
C GLU A 327 -11.88 -12.96 25.35
N ILE A 328 -11.37 -12.07 24.51
CA ILE A 328 -10.08 -11.40 24.68
C ILE A 328 -10.21 -10.18 25.58
#